data_8a8cc4522d75cf1022f2855d9c762e60
#
_entry.id   8a8cc4522d75cf1022f2855d9c762e60
#
_cell.length_a   1.000
_cell.length_b   1.000
_cell.length_c   1.000
_cell.angle_alpha   90.00
_cell.angle_beta   90.00
_cell.angle_gamma   90.00
#
_symmetry.space_group_name_H-M   'P 1'
#
loop_
_entity.id
_entity.type
_entity.pdbx_description
1 polymer ?
#
loop_
_entity_poly.entity_id
_entity_poly.type
_entity_poly.pdbx_seq_one_letter_code
_entity_poly.pdbx_strand_id
1 'polypeptide(L)'
;VNGLAARINDALPQTQCTRCGYPDCAGYAQAVADGEAGINQCPPGGAEGIARLALLTGRPALPLDPQFGTEGPRAMAVIDEAWCIGCTLCLDACPTDAIVGINKRMHTVIEAHCTGCELCIPVCPVDCISLEVETPGRSGWQAWSQAQAEAALQRYKLHGLHREAAKREAEPAPAAAEPQAADTRKRSIVEAALARARAAAEQRGKTAPKP
;
A
#
# COMPACT_ATOMS: atom_id res chain seq x y z
N VAL A 1 -18.26 12.58 15.81
CA VAL A 1 -17.15 12.72 16.81
C VAL A 1 -16.15 11.64 16.48
N ASN A 2 -14.95 12.04 16.05
CA ASN A 2 -13.89 11.07 15.74
C ASN A 2 -13.54 10.30 17.01
N GLY A 3 -13.44 8.96 16.92
CA GLY A 3 -13.03 8.11 18.03
C GLY A 3 -11.62 8.44 18.55
N LEU A 4 -11.25 7.91 19.72
CA LEU A 4 -9.94 8.17 20.32
C LEU A 4 -8.77 7.81 19.40
N ALA A 5 -8.85 6.66 18.71
CA ALA A 5 -7.84 6.22 17.75
C ALA A 5 -7.60 7.25 16.62
N ALA A 6 -8.66 7.84 16.07
CA ALA A 6 -8.53 8.86 15.03
C ALA A 6 -7.83 10.12 15.55
N ARG A 7 -8.19 10.58 16.77
CA ARG A 7 -7.53 11.74 17.41
C ARG A 7 -6.06 11.47 17.70
N ILE A 8 -5.71 10.27 18.12
CA ILE A 8 -4.33 9.84 18.33
C ILE A 8 -3.60 9.83 16.98
N ASN A 9 -4.20 9.25 15.93
CA ASN A 9 -3.59 9.22 14.60
C ASN A 9 -3.30 10.63 14.07
N ASP A 10 -4.24 11.57 14.24
CA ASP A 10 -4.06 12.97 13.81
C ASP A 10 -2.94 13.69 14.61
N ALA A 11 -2.60 13.20 15.81
CA ALA A 11 -1.51 13.73 16.64
C ALA A 11 -0.14 13.12 16.32
N LEU A 12 -0.06 12.12 15.43
CA LEU A 12 1.20 11.51 15.01
C LEU A 12 1.84 12.25 13.82
N PRO A 13 3.18 12.22 13.67
CA PRO A 13 3.88 12.92 12.58
C PRO A 13 3.71 12.27 11.21
N GLN A 14 2.98 11.18 11.11
CA GLN A 14 2.58 10.49 9.86
C GLN A 14 3.76 10.05 8.98
N THR A 15 4.88 9.67 9.60
CA THR A 15 6.08 9.21 8.88
C THR A 15 5.91 7.82 8.26
N GLN A 16 4.97 7.01 8.74
CA GLN A 16 4.71 5.63 8.32
C GLN A 16 5.95 4.71 8.40
N CYS A 17 6.86 5.00 9.35
CA CYS A 17 8.19 4.39 9.44
C CYS A 17 8.24 3.00 10.09
N THR A 18 7.13 2.52 10.62
CA THR A 18 7.00 1.21 11.31
C THR A 18 7.89 1.01 12.56
N ARG A 19 8.69 2.00 12.97
CA ARG A 19 9.62 1.90 14.11
C ARG A 19 8.92 1.58 15.44
N CYS A 20 7.67 2.01 15.62
CA CYS A 20 6.84 1.70 16.77
C CYS A 20 6.40 0.23 16.87
N GLY A 21 6.78 -0.62 15.90
CA GLY A 21 6.40 -2.03 15.82
C GLY A 21 5.06 -2.29 15.17
N TYR A 22 4.37 -1.25 14.68
CA TYR A 22 3.09 -1.36 13.97
C TYR A 22 3.27 -1.09 12.46
N PRO A 23 2.38 -1.64 11.62
CA PRO A 23 2.54 -1.54 10.16
C PRO A 23 2.41 -0.11 9.62
N ASP A 24 1.72 0.75 10.36
CA ASP A 24 1.52 2.17 10.03
C ASP A 24 1.13 3.00 11.26
N CYS A 25 1.01 4.31 11.10
CA CYS A 25 0.61 5.21 12.17
C CYS A 25 -0.81 4.96 12.66
N ALA A 26 -1.73 4.53 11.80
CA ALA A 26 -3.12 4.24 12.17
C ALA A 26 -3.20 2.98 13.04
N GLY A 27 -2.45 1.93 12.72
CA GLY A 27 -2.34 0.72 13.53
C GLY A 27 -1.77 1.01 14.93
N TYR A 28 -0.73 1.83 15.01
CA TYR A 28 -0.21 2.27 16.31
C TYR A 28 -1.25 3.09 17.09
N ALA A 29 -1.92 4.04 16.44
CA ALA A 29 -2.96 4.85 17.07
C ALA A 29 -4.13 3.99 17.61
N GLN A 30 -4.53 2.96 16.88
CA GLN A 30 -5.55 2.01 17.32
C GLN A 30 -5.08 1.23 18.54
N ALA A 31 -3.88 0.65 18.51
CA ALA A 31 -3.32 -0.10 19.63
C ALA A 31 -3.16 0.77 20.90
N VAL A 32 -2.79 2.04 20.77
CA VAL A 32 -2.77 2.99 21.89
C VAL A 32 -4.18 3.23 22.44
N ALA A 33 -5.18 3.40 21.57
CA ALA A 33 -6.56 3.64 21.98
C ALA A 33 -7.17 2.42 22.71
N ASP A 34 -6.80 1.22 22.29
CA ASP A 34 -7.24 -0.05 22.87
C ASP A 34 -6.46 -0.42 24.15
N GLY A 35 -5.39 0.33 24.46
CA GLY A 35 -4.56 0.08 25.64
C GLY A 35 -3.51 -1.01 25.46
N GLU A 36 -3.31 -1.50 24.24
CA GLU A 36 -2.34 -2.55 23.89
C GLU A 36 -0.92 -2.01 23.70
N ALA A 37 -0.80 -0.70 23.33
CA ALA A 37 0.49 -0.03 23.14
C ALA A 37 0.74 1.08 24.15
N GLY A 38 2.02 1.33 24.43
CA GLY A 38 2.49 2.52 25.15
C GLY A 38 2.36 3.78 24.29
N ILE A 39 2.20 4.96 24.93
CA ILE A 39 2.16 6.24 24.21
C ILE A 39 3.57 6.75 23.84
N ASN A 40 4.61 6.05 24.22
CA ASN A 40 6.03 6.42 24.14
C ASN A 40 6.84 5.57 23.14
N GLN A 41 6.20 5.04 22.09
CA GLN A 41 6.84 4.14 21.12
C GLN A 41 7.13 4.82 19.76
N CYS A 42 6.89 6.13 19.63
CA CYS A 42 7.06 6.84 18.36
C CYS A 42 8.30 7.76 18.36
N PRO A 43 9.47 7.34 17.83
CA PRO A 43 10.66 8.18 17.79
C PRO A 43 10.50 9.46 16.99
N PRO A 44 9.86 9.46 15.78
CA PRO A 44 9.63 10.70 15.05
C PRO A 44 8.69 11.69 15.77
N GLY A 45 7.83 11.22 16.68
CA GLY A 45 7.02 12.06 17.55
C GLY A 45 7.82 12.68 18.69
N GLY A 46 8.79 11.94 19.21
CA GLY A 46 9.64 12.36 20.30
C GLY A 46 8.87 12.73 21.58
N ALA A 47 9.52 13.49 22.44
CA ALA A 47 8.97 13.92 23.74
C ALA A 47 7.68 14.76 23.57
N GLU A 48 7.62 15.63 22.57
CA GLU A 48 6.42 16.43 22.29
C GLU A 48 5.25 15.55 21.80
N GLY A 49 5.52 14.55 20.95
CA GLY A 49 4.50 13.59 20.51
C GLY A 49 3.93 12.81 21.71
N ILE A 50 4.78 12.37 22.63
CA ILE A 50 4.36 11.70 23.87
C ILE A 50 3.47 12.62 24.71
N ALA A 51 3.83 13.88 24.85
CA ALA A 51 3.02 14.85 25.60
C ALA A 51 1.62 15.05 24.93
N ARG A 52 1.56 15.13 23.60
CA ARG A 52 0.29 15.20 22.85
C ARG A 52 -0.58 13.97 23.10
N LEU A 53 0.01 12.77 23.05
CA LEU A 53 -0.71 11.53 23.30
C LEU A 53 -1.14 11.40 24.78
N ALA A 54 -0.32 11.84 25.72
CA ALA A 54 -0.68 11.91 27.14
C ALA A 54 -1.92 12.74 27.39
N LEU A 55 -2.01 13.93 26.76
CA LEU A 55 -3.19 14.80 26.83
C LEU A 55 -4.45 14.14 26.25
N LEU A 56 -4.32 13.40 25.15
CA LEU A 56 -5.45 12.74 24.49
C LEU A 56 -5.96 11.52 25.24
N THR A 57 -5.06 10.77 25.88
CA THR A 57 -5.35 9.48 26.52
C THR A 57 -5.57 9.58 28.02
N GLY A 58 -5.15 10.69 28.65
CA GLY A 58 -5.11 10.83 30.11
C GLY A 58 -4.02 9.99 30.79
N ARG A 59 -3.09 9.39 30.03
CA ARG A 59 -2.00 8.55 30.55
C ARG A 59 -0.80 9.43 30.93
N PRO A 60 0.02 9.01 31.91
CA PRO A 60 1.23 9.75 32.27
C PRO A 60 2.23 9.77 31.11
N ALA A 61 2.84 10.93 30.84
CA ALA A 61 3.92 11.03 29.89
C ALA A 61 5.16 10.31 30.43
N LEU A 62 5.63 9.32 29.67
CA LEU A 62 6.85 8.55 29.96
C LEU A 62 7.96 8.97 28.99
N PRO A 63 9.24 8.78 29.33
CA PRO A 63 10.31 8.93 28.36
C PRO A 63 10.08 8.04 27.13
N LEU A 64 10.62 8.45 25.97
CA LEU A 64 10.61 7.60 24.78
C LEU A 64 11.25 6.25 25.10
N ASP A 65 10.59 5.18 24.73
CA ASP A 65 11.11 3.83 24.95
C ASP A 65 12.27 3.55 23.97
N PRO A 66 13.48 3.33 24.47
CA PRO A 66 14.67 3.16 23.65
C PRO A 66 14.63 1.89 22.77
N GLN A 67 13.75 0.94 23.09
CA GLN A 67 13.54 -0.25 22.26
C GLN A 67 13.08 0.10 20.84
N PHE A 68 12.34 1.19 20.69
CA PHE A 68 11.81 1.64 19.39
C PHE A 68 12.71 2.65 18.67
N GLY A 69 13.83 3.02 19.30
CA GLY A 69 14.81 3.95 18.74
C GLY A 69 14.90 5.27 19.52
N THR A 70 15.53 6.24 18.92
CA THR A 70 15.79 7.55 19.52
C THR A 70 15.12 8.66 18.74
N GLU A 71 14.77 9.74 19.46
CA GLU A 71 14.34 10.99 18.84
C GLU A 71 15.51 11.62 18.07
N GLY A 72 15.23 12.12 16.87
CA GLY A 72 16.24 12.72 16.01
C GLY A 72 15.64 13.75 15.04
N PRO A 73 16.52 14.41 14.26
CA PRO A 73 16.07 15.34 13.23
C PRO A 73 15.29 14.61 12.14
N ARG A 74 14.48 15.35 11.39
CA ARG A 74 13.91 14.86 10.14
C ARG A 74 15.01 14.72 9.12
N ALA A 75 15.05 13.60 8.45
CA ALA A 75 15.92 13.35 7.32
C ALA A 75 15.12 13.07 6.06
N MET A 76 15.77 13.18 4.92
CA MET A 76 15.22 12.92 3.60
C MET A 76 16.10 11.89 2.89
N ALA A 77 15.48 11.00 2.13
CA ALA A 77 16.21 10.05 1.30
C ALA A 77 16.77 10.75 0.05
N VAL A 78 18.02 10.46 -0.28
CA VAL A 78 18.69 10.91 -1.51
C VAL A 78 19.16 9.68 -2.28
N ILE A 79 18.87 9.64 -3.57
CA ILE A 79 19.27 8.55 -4.45
C ILE A 79 20.46 9.01 -5.27
N ASP A 80 21.57 8.26 -5.22
CA ASP A 80 22.68 8.45 -6.16
C ASP A 80 22.23 7.94 -7.54
N GLU A 81 21.89 8.89 -8.41
CA GLU A 81 21.34 8.60 -9.73
C GLU A 81 22.36 7.89 -10.64
N ALA A 82 23.68 8.08 -10.40
CA ALA A 82 24.73 7.43 -11.16
C ALA A 82 24.82 5.92 -10.85
N TRP A 83 24.46 5.51 -9.65
CA TRP A 83 24.46 4.12 -9.20
C TRP A 83 23.10 3.45 -9.29
N CYS A 84 22.02 4.22 -9.49
CA CYS A 84 20.68 3.69 -9.55
C CYS A 84 20.45 2.83 -10.80
N ILE A 85 20.13 1.55 -10.62
CA ILE A 85 19.89 0.59 -11.71
C ILE A 85 18.43 0.53 -12.17
N GLY A 86 17.53 1.31 -11.57
CA GLY A 86 16.11 1.36 -11.95
C GLY A 86 15.33 0.08 -11.62
N CYS A 87 15.62 -0.59 -10.50
CA CYS A 87 14.98 -1.84 -10.10
C CYS A 87 13.55 -1.71 -9.59
N THR A 88 13.08 -0.49 -9.31
CA THR A 88 11.74 -0.11 -8.80
C THR A 88 11.40 -0.51 -7.36
N LEU A 89 12.21 -1.30 -6.66
CA LEU A 89 11.92 -1.78 -5.30
C LEU A 89 11.69 -0.63 -4.29
N CYS A 90 12.39 0.48 -4.42
CA CYS A 90 12.21 1.65 -3.57
C CYS A 90 10.88 2.38 -3.82
N LEU A 91 10.32 2.32 -5.04
CA LEU A 91 8.99 2.85 -5.34
C LEU A 91 7.93 2.06 -4.57
N ASP A 92 8.03 0.72 -4.63
CA ASP A 92 7.08 -0.17 -3.95
C ASP A 92 7.15 -0.04 -2.42
N ALA A 93 8.34 0.27 -1.89
CA ALA A 93 8.57 0.44 -0.46
C ALA A 93 8.15 1.83 0.07
N CYS A 94 7.96 2.82 -0.80
CA CYS A 94 7.68 4.19 -0.37
C CYS A 94 6.21 4.38 0.00
N PRO A 95 5.87 4.64 1.28
CA PRO A 95 4.48 4.74 1.72
C PRO A 95 3.77 6.04 1.29
N THR A 96 4.52 7.02 0.77
CA THR A 96 4.00 8.34 0.41
C THR A 96 4.22 8.71 -1.05
N ASP A 97 4.58 7.73 -1.90
CA ASP A 97 4.89 7.92 -3.31
C ASP A 97 5.89 9.08 -3.55
N ALA A 98 6.88 9.17 -2.65
CA ALA A 98 7.91 10.20 -2.72
C ALA A 98 9.00 9.89 -3.76
N ILE A 99 9.09 8.66 -4.25
CA ILE A 99 10.09 8.25 -5.22
C ILE A 99 9.44 8.11 -6.58
N VAL A 100 10.06 8.71 -7.60
CA VAL A 100 9.61 8.66 -8.98
C VAL A 100 10.67 8.06 -9.88
N GLY A 101 10.23 7.35 -10.90
CA GLY A 101 11.07 6.68 -11.87
C GLY A 101 10.33 5.58 -12.60
N ILE A 102 11.01 4.89 -13.48
CA ILE A 102 10.48 3.74 -14.22
C ILE A 102 11.53 2.63 -14.28
N ASN A 103 11.08 1.41 -14.57
CA ASN A 103 11.97 0.26 -14.69
C ASN A 103 13.12 0.52 -15.66
N LYS A 104 14.35 0.16 -15.25
CA LYS A 104 15.61 0.36 -16.00
C LYS A 104 15.98 1.82 -16.27
N ARG A 105 15.44 2.75 -15.51
CA ARG A 105 15.83 4.16 -15.51
C ARG A 105 16.11 4.60 -14.08
N MET A 106 16.97 5.60 -13.90
CA MET A 106 17.26 6.15 -12.59
C MET A 106 15.98 6.63 -11.90
N HIS A 107 16.00 6.58 -10.58
CA HIS A 107 14.93 7.10 -9.73
C HIS A 107 15.41 8.36 -9.02
N THR A 108 14.48 9.22 -8.66
CA THR A 108 14.75 10.41 -7.85
C THR A 108 13.68 10.58 -6.77
N VAL A 109 14.00 11.39 -5.76
CA VAL A 109 13.10 11.64 -4.62
C VAL A 109 12.43 13.00 -4.77
N ILE A 110 11.13 13.06 -4.58
CA ILE A 110 10.38 14.31 -4.42
C ILE A 110 10.48 14.70 -2.94
N GLU A 111 11.35 15.65 -2.63
CA GLU A 111 11.70 16.07 -1.27
C GLU A 111 10.47 16.39 -0.42
N ALA A 112 9.54 17.19 -0.94
CA ALA A 112 8.31 17.58 -0.24
C ALA A 112 7.40 16.41 0.13
N HIS A 113 7.61 15.24 -0.45
CA HIS A 113 6.82 14.03 -0.20
C HIS A 113 7.53 13.05 0.73
N CYS A 114 8.86 13.17 0.84
CA CYS A 114 9.66 12.26 1.64
C CYS A 114 9.44 12.51 3.14
N THR A 115 9.10 11.45 3.86
CA THR A 115 8.89 11.50 5.32
C THR A 115 10.09 11.02 6.12
N GLY A 116 11.20 10.63 5.46
CA GLY A 116 12.37 10.08 6.14
C GLY A 116 12.10 8.75 6.84
N CYS A 117 11.18 7.97 6.33
CA CYS A 117 10.77 6.68 6.94
C CYS A 117 11.82 5.58 6.82
N GLU A 118 12.82 5.75 5.95
CA GLU A 118 13.95 4.83 5.69
C GLU A 118 13.56 3.49 5.03
N LEU A 119 12.30 3.24 4.75
CA LEU A 119 11.84 1.94 4.20
C LEU A 119 12.40 1.63 2.81
N CYS A 120 12.85 2.65 2.05
CA CYS A 120 13.48 2.48 0.74
C CYS A 120 14.94 2.01 0.81
N ILE A 121 15.62 2.21 1.95
CA ILE A 121 17.05 1.90 2.11
C ILE A 121 17.30 0.38 2.07
N PRO A 122 16.69 -0.44 2.94
CA PRO A 122 17.00 -1.87 3.02
C PRO A 122 16.57 -2.66 1.78
N VAL A 123 15.73 -2.09 0.93
CA VAL A 123 15.30 -2.77 -0.31
C VAL A 123 16.15 -2.41 -1.52
N CYS A 124 17.09 -1.48 -1.39
CA CYS A 124 17.98 -1.09 -2.47
C CYS A 124 19.11 -2.14 -2.65
N PRO A 125 19.16 -2.88 -3.75
CA PRO A 125 20.14 -3.95 -3.93
C PRO A 125 21.56 -3.46 -4.25
N VAL A 126 21.71 -2.15 -4.50
CA VAL A 126 23.00 -1.52 -4.84
C VAL A 126 23.38 -0.40 -3.86
N ASP A 127 22.67 -0.29 -2.74
CA ASP A 127 22.93 0.66 -1.64
C ASP A 127 23.11 2.12 -2.11
N CYS A 128 22.37 2.53 -3.16
CA CYS A 128 22.48 3.87 -3.73
C CYS A 128 21.57 4.91 -3.04
N ILE A 129 20.98 4.59 -1.88
CA ILE A 129 20.07 5.48 -1.14
C ILE A 129 20.72 5.84 0.19
N SER A 130 20.90 7.13 0.43
CA SER A 130 21.39 7.70 1.68
C SER A 130 20.34 8.63 2.31
N LEU A 131 20.64 9.13 3.51
CA LEU A 131 19.82 10.11 4.20
C LEU A 131 20.58 11.41 4.36
N GLU A 132 19.91 12.51 4.10
CA GLU A 132 20.38 13.86 4.41
C GLU A 132 19.48 14.49 5.48
N VAL A 133 20.11 15.17 6.43
CA VAL A 133 19.39 15.84 7.54
C VAL A 133 18.77 17.14 7.04
N GLU A 134 17.45 17.21 7.08
CA GLU A 134 16.66 18.36 6.65
C GLU A 134 16.48 19.41 7.75
N THR A 135 16.45 18.99 9.01
CA THR A 135 16.13 19.86 10.13
C THR A 135 17.21 19.82 11.22
N PRO A 136 18.43 20.30 10.91
CA PRO A 136 19.51 20.28 11.89
C PRO A 136 19.12 21.08 13.14
N GLY A 137 19.41 20.52 14.33
CA GLY A 137 19.12 21.16 15.61
C GLY A 137 17.66 21.09 16.06
N ARG A 138 16.76 20.42 15.30
CA ARG A 138 15.38 20.16 15.69
C ARG A 138 15.13 18.66 15.67
N SER A 139 14.34 18.15 16.60
CA SER A 139 14.03 16.72 16.70
C SER A 139 12.55 16.48 17.01
N GLY A 140 12.09 15.24 16.82
CA GLY A 140 10.72 14.87 17.08
C GLY A 140 9.72 15.79 16.38
N TRP A 141 8.64 16.15 17.06
CA TRP A 141 7.64 17.08 16.50
C TRP A 141 8.18 18.47 16.16
N GLN A 142 9.27 18.94 16.77
CA GLN A 142 9.88 20.22 16.42
C GLN A 142 10.48 20.20 14.99
N ALA A 143 10.80 19.01 14.48
CA ALA A 143 11.26 18.81 13.11
C ALA A 143 10.12 18.73 12.08
N TRP A 144 8.87 18.75 12.52
CA TRP A 144 7.65 18.65 11.70
C TRP A 144 6.77 19.88 11.88
N SER A 145 5.93 20.15 10.88
CA SER A 145 4.76 20.98 11.01
C SER A 145 3.50 20.12 10.89
N GLN A 146 2.40 20.61 11.46
CA GLN A 146 1.12 19.93 11.33
C GLN A 146 0.71 19.76 9.85
N ALA A 147 0.94 20.78 9.02
CA ALA A 147 0.67 20.71 7.58
C ALA A 147 1.48 19.62 6.86
N GLN A 148 2.74 19.39 7.25
CA GLN A 148 3.55 18.31 6.70
C GLN A 148 3.01 16.93 7.09
N ALA A 149 2.61 16.77 8.34
CA ALA A 149 2.00 15.53 8.81
C ALA A 149 0.68 15.24 8.10
N GLU A 150 -0.18 16.24 7.92
CA GLU A 150 -1.43 16.12 7.18
C GLU A 150 -1.20 15.76 5.71
N ALA A 151 -0.24 16.42 5.04
CA ALA A 151 0.13 16.10 3.67
C ALA A 151 0.67 14.67 3.54
N ALA A 152 1.50 14.22 4.48
CA ALA A 152 2.01 12.84 4.52
C ALA A 152 0.88 11.82 4.70
N LEU A 153 -0.09 12.10 5.60
CA LEU A 153 -1.27 11.25 5.79
C LEU A 153 -2.12 11.16 4.52
N GLN A 154 -2.35 12.27 3.83
CA GLN A 154 -3.12 12.26 2.58
C GLN A 154 -2.42 11.44 1.49
N ARG A 155 -1.10 11.56 1.36
CA ARG A 155 -0.32 10.76 0.43
C ARG A 155 -0.36 9.27 0.75
N TYR A 156 -0.22 8.93 2.03
CA TYR A 156 -0.33 7.54 2.46
C TYR A 156 -1.69 6.92 2.09
N LYS A 157 -2.78 7.67 2.28
CA LYS A 157 -4.12 7.22 1.87
C LYS A 157 -4.22 7.02 0.36
N LEU A 158 -3.68 7.95 -0.44
CA LEU A 158 -3.65 7.84 -1.90
C LEU A 158 -2.80 6.64 -2.35
N HIS A 159 -1.62 6.45 -1.75
CA HIS A 159 -0.78 5.27 -1.99
C HIS A 159 -1.55 3.96 -1.76
N GLY A 160 -2.30 3.86 -0.67
CA GLY A 160 -3.17 2.71 -0.38
C GLY A 160 -4.18 2.45 -1.51
N LEU A 161 -4.86 3.50 -1.98
CA LEU A 161 -5.83 3.39 -3.08
C LEU A 161 -5.18 2.95 -4.40
N HIS A 162 -3.99 3.49 -4.72
CA HIS A 162 -3.23 3.09 -5.91
C HIS A 162 -2.84 1.61 -5.86
N ARG A 163 -2.34 1.14 -4.71
CA ARG A 163 -1.98 -0.27 -4.51
C ARG A 163 -3.17 -1.22 -4.61
N GLU A 164 -4.32 -0.83 -4.08
CA GLU A 164 -5.55 -1.62 -4.20
C GLU A 164 -6.06 -1.66 -5.64
N ALA A 165 -5.97 -0.55 -6.38
CA ALA A 165 -6.31 -0.50 -7.80
C ALA A 165 -5.38 -1.41 -8.62
N ALA A 166 -4.07 -1.31 -8.42
CA ALA A 166 -3.08 -2.14 -9.10
C ALA A 166 -3.26 -3.65 -8.80
N LYS A 167 -3.61 -4.00 -7.56
CA LYS A 167 -3.93 -5.40 -7.21
C LYS A 167 -5.15 -5.91 -7.96
N ARG A 168 -6.21 -5.10 -8.06
CA ARG A 168 -7.43 -5.46 -8.81
C ARG A 168 -7.16 -5.64 -10.30
N GLU A 169 -6.29 -4.80 -10.88
CA GLU A 169 -5.90 -4.92 -12.29
C GLU A 169 -5.01 -6.14 -12.56
N ALA A 170 -4.17 -6.51 -11.59
CA ALA A 170 -3.30 -7.68 -11.67
C ALA A 170 -4.03 -9.00 -11.37
N GLU A 171 -5.22 -8.96 -10.76
CA GLU A 171 -6.02 -10.14 -10.49
C GLU A 171 -6.53 -10.71 -11.83
N PRO A 172 -6.20 -11.98 -12.16
CA PRO A 172 -6.67 -12.55 -13.42
C PRO A 172 -8.19 -12.46 -13.46
N ALA A 173 -8.74 -11.97 -14.56
CA ALA A 173 -10.17 -11.97 -14.79
C ALA A 173 -10.71 -13.36 -14.46
N PRO A 174 -11.85 -13.47 -13.73
CA PRO A 174 -12.42 -14.78 -13.41
C PRO A 174 -12.46 -15.59 -14.70
N ALA A 175 -11.82 -16.76 -14.67
CA ALA A 175 -11.70 -17.62 -15.84
C ALA A 175 -13.07 -17.66 -16.51
N ALA A 176 -13.18 -17.14 -17.72
CA ALA A 176 -14.43 -17.17 -18.47
C ALA A 176 -14.92 -18.61 -18.38
N ALA A 177 -16.14 -18.79 -17.85
CA ALA A 177 -16.71 -20.12 -17.63
C ALA A 177 -16.40 -20.96 -18.87
N GLU A 178 -15.72 -22.08 -18.66
CA GLU A 178 -15.11 -22.89 -19.73
C GLU A 178 -16.04 -23.00 -20.93
N PRO A 179 -15.54 -22.91 -22.17
CA PRO A 179 -16.37 -22.99 -23.38
C PRO A 179 -17.12 -24.31 -23.52
N GLN A 180 -16.92 -25.26 -22.59
CA GLN A 180 -17.56 -26.57 -22.58
C GLN A 180 -19.10 -26.51 -22.53
N ALA A 181 -19.70 -25.58 -21.79
CA ALA A 181 -21.17 -25.47 -21.73
C ALA A 181 -21.75 -24.92 -23.05
N ALA A 182 -21.06 -24.01 -23.71
CA ALA A 182 -21.48 -23.47 -24.99
C ALA A 182 -21.26 -24.47 -26.14
N ASP A 183 -20.17 -25.25 -26.08
CA ASP A 183 -19.86 -26.27 -27.07
C ASP A 183 -20.77 -27.50 -26.92
N THR A 184 -21.07 -27.91 -25.70
CA THR A 184 -22.04 -28.99 -25.41
C THR A 184 -23.43 -28.61 -25.91
N ARG A 185 -23.86 -27.38 -25.72
CA ARG A 185 -25.16 -26.88 -26.22
C ARG A 185 -25.19 -26.81 -27.75
N LYS A 186 -24.11 -26.38 -28.41
CA LYS A 186 -23.97 -26.39 -29.85
C LYS A 186 -24.00 -27.82 -30.40
N ARG A 187 -23.28 -28.75 -29.81
CA ARG A 187 -23.27 -30.18 -30.21
C ARG A 187 -24.66 -30.80 -30.08
N SER A 188 -25.39 -30.58 -28.99
CA SER A 188 -26.74 -31.10 -28.83
C SER A 188 -27.72 -30.56 -29.83
N ILE A 189 -27.62 -29.28 -30.22
CA ILE A 189 -28.47 -28.66 -31.26
C ILE A 189 -28.17 -29.27 -32.64
N VAL A 190 -26.90 -29.48 -32.96
CA VAL A 190 -26.47 -30.10 -34.23
C VAL A 190 -26.90 -31.55 -34.30
N GLU A 191 -26.74 -32.34 -33.27
CA GLU A 191 -27.19 -33.72 -33.18
C GLU A 191 -28.71 -33.85 -33.33
N ALA A 192 -29.47 -32.99 -32.67
CA ALA A 192 -30.92 -32.97 -32.80
C ALA A 192 -31.37 -32.61 -34.23
N ALA A 193 -30.71 -31.69 -34.91
CA ALA A 193 -30.97 -31.32 -36.28
C ALA A 193 -30.66 -32.47 -37.26
N LEU A 194 -29.53 -33.16 -37.07
CA LEU A 194 -29.13 -34.32 -37.85
C LEU A 194 -30.10 -35.50 -37.68
N ALA A 195 -30.58 -35.76 -36.44
CA ALA A 195 -31.56 -36.79 -36.18
C ALA A 195 -32.88 -36.52 -36.88
N ARG A 196 -33.35 -35.29 -36.87
CA ARG A 196 -34.56 -34.87 -37.58
C ARG A 196 -34.40 -35.03 -39.12
N ALA A 197 -33.26 -34.67 -39.67
CA ALA A 197 -32.98 -34.82 -41.11
C ALA A 197 -32.96 -36.30 -41.55
N ARG A 198 -32.33 -37.16 -40.72
CA ARG A 198 -32.32 -38.63 -40.95
C ARG A 198 -33.75 -39.24 -40.91
N ALA A 199 -34.53 -38.91 -39.91
CA ALA A 199 -35.91 -39.36 -39.82
C ALA A 199 -36.79 -38.91 -41.02
N ALA A 200 -36.61 -37.67 -41.48
CA ALA A 200 -37.31 -37.14 -42.65
C ALA A 200 -36.87 -37.88 -43.94
N ALA A 201 -35.59 -38.21 -44.10
CA ALA A 201 -35.09 -39.00 -45.25
C ALA A 201 -35.63 -40.43 -45.25
N GLU A 202 -35.72 -41.09 -44.11
CA GLU A 202 -36.32 -42.42 -44.01
C GLU A 202 -37.82 -42.44 -44.33
N GLN A 203 -38.54 -41.42 -43.94
CA GLN A 203 -39.97 -41.27 -44.32
C GLN A 203 -40.15 -41.08 -45.78
N ARG A 204 -39.31 -40.27 -46.45
CA ARG A 204 -39.34 -40.08 -47.91
C ARG A 204 -38.99 -41.37 -48.67
N GLY A 205 -38.06 -42.20 -48.17
CA GLY A 205 -37.70 -43.46 -48.76
C GLY A 205 -38.83 -44.52 -48.75
N LYS A 206 -39.74 -44.43 -47.74
CA LYS A 206 -40.91 -45.35 -47.63
C LYS A 206 -42.13 -44.94 -48.45
N THR A 207 -42.17 -43.74 -48.97
CA THR A 207 -43.27 -43.21 -49.76
C THR A 207 -43.00 -43.15 -51.27
N ALA A 208 -41.86 -43.64 -51.72
CA ALA A 208 -41.57 -43.73 -53.16
C ALA A 208 -42.37 -44.87 -53.81
N PRO A 209 -43.15 -44.63 -54.84
CA PRO A 209 -43.90 -45.69 -55.54
C PRO A 209 -42.92 -46.64 -56.21
N LYS A 210 -43.18 -47.93 -56.07
CA LYS A 210 -42.40 -49.00 -56.72
C LYS A 210 -42.76 -49.04 -58.23
N PRO A 211 -41.75 -49.17 -59.11
CA PRO A 211 -41.97 -49.22 -60.56
C PRO A 211 -42.82 -50.39 -61.02
#